data_0fd03e5f8980efb0e36971b43e035b9f
#
_entry.id   0fd03e5f8980efb0e36971b43e035b9f
#
_cell.length_a   1.000
_cell.length_b   1.000
_cell.length_c   1.000
_cell.angle_alpha   90.00
_cell.angle_beta   90.00
_cell.angle_gamma   90.00
#
_symmetry.space_group_name_H-M   'P 1'
#
loop_
_entity.id
_entity.type
_entity.pdbx_description
1 polymer ?
#
loop_
_entity_poly.entity_id
_entity_poly.type
_entity_poly.pdbx_seq_one_letter_code
_entity_poly.pdbx_strand_id
1 'polypeptide(L)'
;FPWHEWPAGRNKKLSPAHDQIIKKGGQMGAYNGWERANWFAHTTDDTTEKATQTWKRSGPWEQRIKEECYAVRDEVGVLDLPGFSRFDIEGTGSAAWLKERIAGSLPQTGRLNLAYFSDKRGRILTEMSIIRHSEEKFTLITAAAAQWHDWDIVNKASSENISVTDNTKNISTLIVTGPKSRDLLQKIGAEADLHLPWLSHQKAKVCGKPCHLMRVSFAGELGWEIHTKVENISALYKEITDGGAKPFGMWALNSLRIEKGYRAWKGDLSTDYSLQEAGLSRFIKFDKEENFLGKAALEIERQRGIKKQFVTLIVSAGECDAPYMSTLWKDGQIVGETTSGAWGYRTNASIALGMIRSDLASAGTEIEVEIFGDRHNAVVQANGSIWDPLNERLRA
;
A
#
# COMPACT_ATOMS: atom_id res chain seq x y z
N PHE A 1 16.05 -4.53 -16.71
CA PHE A 1 14.77 -4.12 -17.29
C PHE A 1 13.70 -4.05 -16.21
N PRO A 2 12.69 -3.18 -16.32
CA PRO A 2 11.74 -2.89 -15.25
C PRO A 2 10.93 -4.10 -14.79
N TRP A 3 10.56 -4.97 -15.68
CA TRP A 3 9.70 -6.12 -15.40
C TRP A 3 10.46 -7.45 -15.42
N HIS A 4 11.79 -7.39 -15.34
CA HIS A 4 12.63 -8.58 -15.37
C HIS A 4 12.56 -9.32 -14.03
N GLU A 5 12.15 -10.57 -14.09
CA GLU A 5 12.06 -11.45 -12.93
C GLU A 5 13.18 -12.50 -12.98
N TRP A 6 13.88 -12.68 -11.87
CA TRP A 6 14.90 -13.70 -11.77
C TRP A 6 14.30 -15.11 -11.80
N PRO A 7 14.56 -15.95 -12.80
CA PRO A 7 13.93 -17.29 -12.90
C PRO A 7 14.13 -18.15 -11.66
N ALA A 8 15.31 -18.10 -11.03
CA ALA A 8 15.61 -18.84 -9.81
C ALA A 8 14.77 -18.42 -8.59
N GLY A 9 14.20 -17.22 -8.61
CA GLY A 9 13.33 -16.68 -7.56
C GLY A 9 11.85 -17.03 -7.72
N ARG A 10 11.44 -17.55 -8.89
CA ARG A 10 10.05 -17.81 -9.24
C ARG A 10 9.51 -19.07 -8.54
N ASN A 11 8.22 -19.07 -8.29
CA ASN A 11 7.48 -20.21 -7.73
C ASN A 11 7.99 -20.71 -6.36
N LYS A 12 8.58 -19.83 -5.55
CA LYS A 12 9.10 -20.19 -4.21
C LYS A 12 8.05 -20.10 -3.12
N LYS A 13 7.18 -19.08 -3.19
CA LYS A 13 6.10 -18.88 -2.24
C LYS A 13 4.81 -18.63 -3.04
N LEU A 14 3.89 -19.56 -2.97
CA LEU A 14 2.63 -19.54 -3.72
C LEU A 14 1.45 -19.31 -2.78
N SER A 15 0.48 -18.53 -3.24
CA SER A 15 -0.84 -18.47 -2.62
C SER A 15 -1.62 -19.75 -2.91
N PRO A 16 -2.50 -20.22 -2.02
CA PRO A 16 -3.42 -21.32 -2.33
C PRO A 16 -4.38 -21.02 -3.50
N ALA A 17 -4.55 -19.77 -3.89
CA ALA A 17 -5.33 -19.36 -5.07
C ALA A 17 -4.51 -19.32 -6.38
N HIS A 18 -3.21 -19.56 -6.33
CA HIS A 18 -2.28 -19.40 -7.45
C HIS A 18 -2.76 -20.06 -8.75
N ASP A 19 -3.16 -21.33 -8.69
CA ASP A 19 -3.60 -22.06 -9.90
C ASP A 19 -4.88 -21.48 -10.50
N GLN A 20 -5.78 -20.96 -9.66
CA GLN A 20 -6.99 -20.30 -10.13
C GLN A 20 -6.66 -18.95 -10.79
N ILE A 21 -5.69 -18.21 -10.24
CA ILE A 21 -5.20 -16.95 -10.80
C ILE A 21 -4.59 -17.18 -12.17
N ILE A 22 -3.72 -18.19 -12.31
CA ILE A 22 -3.13 -18.58 -13.61
C ILE A 22 -4.24 -18.94 -14.62
N LYS A 23 -5.22 -19.77 -14.22
CA LYS A 23 -6.34 -20.16 -15.11
C LYS A 23 -7.19 -18.98 -15.57
N LYS A 24 -7.20 -17.88 -14.81
CA LYS A 24 -7.90 -16.64 -15.16
C LYS A 24 -7.02 -15.67 -15.97
N GLY A 25 -5.81 -16.08 -16.39
CA GLY A 25 -4.90 -15.28 -17.19
C GLY A 25 -3.88 -14.46 -16.39
N GLY A 26 -3.76 -14.70 -15.09
CA GLY A 26 -2.83 -13.96 -14.21
C GLY A 26 -1.38 -14.06 -14.68
N GLN A 27 -0.78 -12.93 -15.00
CA GLN A 27 0.64 -12.79 -15.30
C GLN A 27 1.38 -12.48 -14.00
N MET A 28 2.13 -13.47 -13.51
CA MET A 28 2.69 -13.43 -12.17
C MET A 28 4.03 -12.68 -12.11
N GLY A 29 4.28 -12.03 -10.98
CA GLY A 29 5.56 -11.41 -10.62
C GLY A 29 5.98 -11.77 -9.20
N ALA A 30 7.29 -11.69 -8.91
CA ALA A 30 7.84 -12.00 -7.60
C ALA A 30 7.90 -10.76 -6.69
N TYR A 31 7.19 -10.82 -5.57
CA TYR A 31 7.15 -9.77 -4.55
C TYR A 31 7.72 -10.32 -3.24
N ASN A 32 8.99 -10.09 -3.00
CA ASN A 32 9.72 -10.64 -1.86
C ASN A 32 9.60 -12.18 -1.76
N GLY A 33 9.68 -12.83 -2.92
CA GLY A 33 9.57 -14.27 -3.08
C GLY A 33 8.14 -14.81 -3.15
N TRP A 34 7.12 -13.99 -2.91
CA TRP A 34 5.72 -14.35 -3.13
C TRP A 34 5.32 -14.09 -4.58
N GLU A 35 4.65 -15.05 -5.19
CA GLU A 35 4.02 -14.86 -6.49
C GLU A 35 2.71 -14.09 -6.32
N ARG A 36 2.57 -12.95 -7.06
CA ARG A 36 1.36 -12.13 -7.13
C ARG A 36 1.07 -11.81 -8.58
N ALA A 37 -0.20 -11.75 -8.97
CA ALA A 37 -0.56 -11.32 -10.31
C ALA A 37 -0.16 -9.84 -10.51
N ASN A 38 0.56 -9.55 -11.58
CA ASN A 38 0.84 -8.19 -12.04
C ASN A 38 -0.39 -7.61 -12.75
N TRP A 39 -0.96 -8.39 -13.67
CA TRP A 39 -2.12 -8.08 -14.47
C TRP A 39 -2.77 -9.36 -14.99
N PHE A 40 -3.95 -9.30 -15.59
CA PHE A 40 -4.67 -10.44 -16.12
C PHE A 40 -4.79 -10.37 -17.65
N ALA A 41 -4.12 -11.27 -18.36
CA ALA A 41 -4.14 -11.37 -19.81
C ALA A 41 -5.40 -12.07 -20.31
N HIS A 42 -5.88 -11.65 -21.48
CA HIS A 42 -6.81 -12.42 -22.29
C HIS A 42 -6.02 -13.35 -23.22
N THR A 43 -6.70 -14.35 -23.78
CA THR A 43 -6.07 -15.37 -24.65
C THR A 43 -5.48 -14.79 -25.94
N THR A 44 -5.87 -13.58 -26.32
CA THR A 44 -5.40 -12.85 -27.49
C THR A 44 -4.19 -11.96 -27.24
N ASP A 45 -3.80 -11.76 -25.96
CA ASP A 45 -2.73 -10.86 -25.60
C ASP A 45 -1.37 -11.55 -25.78
N ASP A 46 -0.37 -10.78 -26.26
CA ASP A 46 0.99 -11.26 -26.37
C ASP A 46 1.71 -11.16 -25.02
N THR A 47 1.83 -12.31 -24.35
CA THR A 47 2.50 -12.41 -23.04
C THR A 47 3.94 -12.85 -23.15
N THR A 48 4.54 -12.86 -24.34
CA THR A 48 5.94 -13.22 -24.52
C THR A 48 6.87 -12.24 -23.81
N GLU A 49 8.02 -12.74 -23.37
CA GLU A 49 9.04 -11.91 -22.72
C GLU A 49 9.43 -10.70 -23.57
N LYS A 50 9.54 -10.89 -24.90
CA LYS A 50 9.87 -9.81 -25.85
C LYS A 50 8.81 -8.69 -25.82
N ALA A 51 7.53 -9.02 -25.80
CA ALA A 51 6.44 -8.04 -25.77
C ALA A 51 6.34 -7.32 -24.43
N THR A 52 6.74 -7.98 -23.34
CA THR A 52 6.60 -7.46 -21.97
C THR A 52 7.84 -6.73 -21.45
N GLN A 53 8.99 -6.82 -22.11
CA GLN A 53 10.22 -6.11 -21.73
C GLN A 53 10.30 -4.72 -22.37
N THR A 54 9.49 -3.79 -21.89
CA THR A 54 9.53 -2.39 -22.32
C THR A 54 9.30 -1.44 -21.15
N TRP A 55 9.84 -0.22 -21.26
CA TRP A 55 9.52 0.89 -20.34
C TRP A 55 8.28 1.68 -20.78
N LYS A 56 7.80 1.43 -21.99
CA LYS A 56 6.63 2.14 -22.52
C LYS A 56 5.38 1.75 -21.75
N ARG A 57 4.49 2.72 -21.57
CA ARG A 57 3.14 2.48 -21.05
C ARG A 57 2.36 1.54 -21.96
N SER A 58 2.47 1.75 -23.27
CA SER A 58 1.82 0.95 -24.30
C SER A 58 2.50 -0.42 -24.43
N GLY A 59 2.04 -1.36 -23.64
CA GLY A 59 2.38 -2.77 -23.71
C GLY A 59 1.11 -3.63 -23.77
N PRO A 60 1.22 -4.95 -23.88
CA PRO A 60 0.07 -5.85 -23.94
C PRO A 60 -0.82 -5.76 -22.68
N TRP A 61 -0.30 -5.26 -21.59
CA TRP A 61 -0.98 -5.06 -20.32
C TRP A 61 -1.82 -3.77 -20.25
N GLU A 62 -1.54 -2.75 -21.07
CA GLU A 62 -2.11 -1.41 -20.88
C GLU A 62 -3.63 -1.41 -20.85
N GLN A 63 -4.26 -2.02 -21.86
CA GLN A 63 -5.70 -2.10 -21.93
C GLN A 63 -6.28 -2.94 -20.76
N ARG A 64 -5.57 -4.01 -20.34
CA ARG A 64 -6.01 -4.87 -19.25
C ARG A 64 -5.95 -4.18 -17.91
N ILE A 65 -4.85 -3.48 -17.61
CA ILE A 65 -4.74 -2.67 -16.39
C ILE A 65 -5.82 -1.59 -16.35
N LYS A 66 -6.12 -0.94 -17.49
CA LYS A 66 -7.20 0.02 -17.60
C LYS A 66 -8.56 -0.61 -17.23
N GLU A 67 -8.87 -1.79 -17.78
CA GLU A 67 -10.08 -2.54 -17.48
C GLU A 67 -10.16 -2.93 -16.00
N GLU A 68 -9.05 -3.40 -15.42
CA GLU A 68 -8.93 -3.71 -14.00
C GLU A 68 -9.17 -2.48 -13.11
N CYS A 69 -8.56 -1.34 -13.43
CA CYS A 69 -8.77 -0.08 -12.71
C CYS A 69 -10.24 0.39 -12.80
N TYR A 70 -10.87 0.24 -13.96
CA TYR A 70 -12.27 0.62 -14.15
C TYR A 70 -13.22 -0.34 -13.45
N ALA A 71 -12.90 -1.64 -13.40
CA ALA A 71 -13.67 -2.59 -12.59
C ALA A 71 -13.66 -2.23 -11.10
N VAL A 72 -12.50 -1.81 -10.58
CA VAL A 72 -12.39 -1.32 -9.19
C VAL A 72 -13.13 0.02 -9.01
N ARG A 73 -13.08 0.93 -9.99
CA ARG A 73 -13.76 2.22 -9.93
C ARG A 73 -15.29 2.12 -9.95
N ASP A 74 -15.84 1.24 -10.81
CA ASP A 74 -17.25 1.23 -11.16
C ASP A 74 -18.03 0.03 -10.61
N GLU A 75 -17.33 -1.08 -10.32
CA GLU A 75 -17.90 -2.36 -9.93
C GLU A 75 -17.27 -2.88 -8.63
N VAL A 76 -16.64 -4.04 -8.69
CA VAL A 76 -15.90 -4.66 -7.59
C VAL A 76 -14.73 -5.48 -8.12
N GLY A 77 -13.54 -5.22 -7.59
CA GLY A 77 -12.33 -5.99 -7.86
C GLY A 77 -11.94 -6.89 -6.71
N VAL A 78 -11.22 -7.98 -7.02
CA VAL A 78 -10.57 -8.86 -6.05
C VAL A 78 -9.09 -9.00 -6.37
N LEU A 79 -8.24 -8.86 -5.34
CA LEU A 79 -6.81 -9.11 -5.42
C LEU A 79 -6.40 -10.12 -4.35
N ASP A 80 -5.72 -11.18 -4.76
CA ASP A 80 -5.02 -12.06 -3.84
C ASP A 80 -3.67 -11.43 -3.47
N LEU A 81 -3.48 -11.16 -2.18
CA LEU A 81 -2.32 -10.44 -1.68
C LEU A 81 -1.57 -11.24 -0.61
N PRO A 82 -0.91 -12.36 -0.99
CA PRO A 82 -0.14 -13.17 -0.06
C PRO A 82 1.10 -12.43 0.44
N GLY A 83 1.55 -12.80 1.65
CA GLY A 83 2.82 -12.35 2.20
C GLY A 83 2.80 -10.99 2.88
N PHE A 84 1.64 -10.39 3.15
CA PHE A 84 1.58 -9.35 4.18
C PHE A 84 2.15 -9.92 5.47
N SER A 85 3.19 -9.24 5.99
CA SER A 85 3.80 -9.64 7.25
C SER A 85 2.83 -9.35 8.38
N ARG A 86 2.65 -10.34 9.25
CA ARG A 86 1.66 -10.27 10.34
C ARG A 86 2.27 -10.72 11.64
N PHE A 87 2.33 -9.81 12.59
CA PHE A 87 2.85 -10.04 13.93
C PHE A 87 1.75 -9.82 14.96
N ASP A 88 1.48 -10.82 15.78
CA ASP A 88 0.56 -10.69 16.90
C ASP A 88 1.36 -10.42 18.17
N ILE A 89 0.96 -9.40 18.94
CA ILE A 89 1.52 -9.02 20.23
C ILE A 89 0.41 -9.13 21.26
N GLU A 90 0.64 -9.88 22.33
CA GLU A 90 -0.35 -10.10 23.36
C GLU A 90 0.31 -10.18 24.75
N GLY A 91 -0.31 -9.56 25.72
CA GLY A 91 0.09 -9.65 27.14
C GLY A 91 0.25 -8.31 27.82
N THR A 92 0.37 -8.36 29.15
CA THR A 92 0.47 -7.16 30.00
C THR A 92 1.70 -6.35 29.67
N GLY A 93 1.47 -5.06 29.31
CA GLY A 93 2.52 -4.14 28.91
C GLY A 93 2.67 -3.97 27.40
N SER A 94 1.96 -4.77 26.57
CA SER A 94 2.02 -4.65 25.11
C SER A 94 1.56 -3.28 24.62
N ALA A 95 0.50 -2.73 25.20
CA ALA A 95 0.03 -1.38 24.89
C ALA A 95 1.06 -0.31 25.24
N ALA A 96 1.69 -0.41 26.42
CA ALA A 96 2.73 0.54 26.86
C ALA A 96 3.94 0.48 25.93
N TRP A 97 4.40 -0.73 25.60
CA TRP A 97 5.52 -0.92 24.67
C TRP A 97 5.26 -0.27 23.30
N LEU A 98 4.06 -0.48 22.74
CA LEU A 98 3.69 0.13 21.46
C LEU A 98 3.62 1.66 21.52
N LYS A 99 3.05 2.21 22.60
CA LYS A 99 2.95 3.66 22.79
C LYS A 99 4.31 4.35 22.83
N GLU A 100 5.34 3.72 23.39
CA GLU A 100 6.70 4.25 23.42
C GLU A 100 7.44 4.12 22.08
N ARG A 101 6.90 3.40 21.13
CA ARG A 101 7.56 3.15 19.82
C ARG A 101 6.93 3.92 18.67
N ILE A 102 5.62 4.13 18.70
CA ILE A 102 4.91 4.80 17.61
C ILE A 102 4.89 6.32 17.80
N ALA A 103 5.03 7.07 16.73
CA ALA A 103 4.94 8.52 16.76
C ALA A 103 3.52 9.04 17.04
N GLY A 104 2.50 8.25 16.73
CA GLY A 104 1.09 8.57 16.93
C GLY A 104 0.47 7.97 18.18
N SER A 105 -0.85 7.79 18.16
CA SER A 105 -1.63 7.14 19.22
C SER A 105 -2.06 5.75 18.79
N LEU A 106 -2.25 4.86 19.77
CA LEU A 106 -2.90 3.57 19.52
C LEU A 106 -4.37 3.77 19.12
N PRO A 107 -4.90 2.90 18.23
CA PRO A 107 -6.33 2.90 17.95
C PRO A 107 -7.13 2.49 19.19
N GLN A 108 -8.41 2.83 19.19
CA GLN A 108 -9.37 2.27 20.14
C GLN A 108 -9.59 0.77 19.86
N THR A 109 -10.04 0.01 20.85
CA THR A 109 -10.42 -1.40 20.66
C THR A 109 -11.48 -1.53 19.56
N GLY A 110 -11.33 -2.50 18.67
CA GLY A 110 -12.16 -2.68 17.48
C GLY A 110 -11.78 -1.78 16.29
N ARG A 111 -10.73 -0.96 16.44
CA ARG A 111 -10.24 -0.04 15.41
C ARG A 111 -8.83 -0.40 14.98
N LEU A 112 -8.45 0.16 13.84
CA LEU A 112 -7.08 0.10 13.34
C LEU A 112 -6.62 1.48 12.86
N ASN A 113 -5.31 1.69 12.81
CA ASN A 113 -4.71 2.87 12.18
C ASN A 113 -3.34 2.53 11.57
N LEU A 114 -2.83 3.41 10.72
CA LEU A 114 -1.44 3.41 10.33
C LEU A 114 -0.60 3.99 11.47
N ALA A 115 0.51 3.35 11.77
CA ALA A 115 1.45 3.76 12.79
C ALA A 115 2.86 3.79 12.22
N TYR A 116 3.60 4.81 12.60
CA TYR A 116 4.97 5.04 12.17
C TYR A 116 5.91 4.92 13.35
N PHE A 117 6.93 4.10 13.17
CA PHE A 117 8.06 4.01 14.09
C PHE A 117 9.17 4.89 13.54
N SER A 118 9.86 5.59 14.42
CA SER A 118 11.02 6.39 14.04
C SER A 118 12.30 5.94 14.74
N ASP A 119 13.44 6.26 14.15
CA ASP A 119 14.74 6.11 14.78
C ASP A 119 15.07 7.34 15.68
N LYS A 120 16.20 7.31 16.38
CA LYS A 120 16.63 8.41 17.25
C LYS A 120 16.82 9.75 16.52
N ARG A 121 16.97 9.73 15.19
CA ARG A 121 17.13 10.92 14.34
C ARG A 121 15.79 11.42 13.79
N GLY A 122 14.66 10.80 14.16
CA GLY A 122 13.34 11.13 13.63
C GLY A 122 13.08 10.60 12.21
N ARG A 123 13.95 9.71 11.68
CA ARG A 123 13.75 9.07 10.39
C ARG A 123 12.73 7.95 10.51
N ILE A 124 11.98 7.72 9.44
CA ILE A 124 11.01 6.63 9.38
C ILE A 124 11.75 5.30 9.50
N LEU A 125 11.48 4.54 10.54
CA LEU A 125 12.04 3.21 10.72
C LEU A 125 11.17 2.15 10.02
N THR A 126 9.84 2.24 10.22
CA THR A 126 8.85 1.40 9.53
C THR A 126 7.45 2.01 9.62
N GLU A 127 6.56 1.53 8.73
CA GLU A 127 5.12 1.77 8.76
C GLU A 127 4.40 0.45 9.00
N MET A 128 3.44 0.44 9.91
CA MET A 128 2.60 -0.72 10.19
C MET A 128 1.14 -0.31 10.37
N SER A 129 0.21 -1.15 9.91
CA SER A 129 -1.17 -1.07 10.38
C SER A 129 -1.26 -1.74 11.74
N ILE A 130 -1.72 -1.01 12.76
CA ILE A 130 -1.98 -1.55 14.10
C ILE A 130 -3.47 -1.82 14.25
N ILE A 131 -3.82 -3.07 14.50
CA ILE A 131 -5.18 -3.53 14.80
C ILE A 131 -5.26 -3.81 16.30
N ARG A 132 -6.19 -3.16 17.02
CA ARG A 132 -6.38 -3.37 18.44
C ARG A 132 -7.58 -4.25 18.70
N HIS A 133 -7.34 -5.46 19.19
CA HIS A 133 -8.38 -6.44 19.52
C HIS A 133 -8.93 -6.28 20.92
N SER A 134 -8.07 -5.90 21.89
CA SER A 134 -8.40 -5.64 23.28
C SER A 134 -7.38 -4.67 23.89
N GLU A 135 -7.42 -4.47 25.20
CA GLU A 135 -6.47 -3.59 25.90
C GLU A 135 -5.00 -4.02 25.69
N GLU A 136 -4.73 -5.33 25.68
CA GLU A 136 -3.38 -5.90 25.64
C GLU A 136 -3.18 -6.91 24.49
N LYS A 137 -3.98 -6.78 23.40
CA LYS A 137 -3.88 -7.67 22.22
C LYS A 137 -3.94 -6.89 20.93
N PHE A 138 -2.87 -7.02 20.13
CA PHE A 138 -2.68 -6.29 18.89
C PHE A 138 -2.23 -7.21 17.76
N THR A 139 -2.59 -6.85 16.54
CA THR A 139 -1.97 -7.37 15.34
C THR A 139 -1.31 -6.22 14.58
N LEU A 140 -0.07 -6.42 14.20
CA LEU A 140 0.69 -5.49 13.36
C LEU A 140 0.80 -6.08 11.96
N ILE A 141 0.46 -5.28 10.94
CA ILE A 141 0.55 -5.71 9.55
C ILE A 141 1.49 -4.76 8.81
N THR A 142 2.42 -5.31 8.06
CA THR A 142 3.41 -4.56 7.30
C THR A 142 3.67 -5.17 5.94
N ALA A 143 4.37 -4.45 5.06
CA ALA A 143 4.68 -4.89 3.72
C ALA A 143 5.54 -6.17 3.72
N ALA A 144 5.29 -7.07 2.76
CA ALA A 144 6.05 -8.31 2.61
C ALA A 144 7.57 -8.09 2.51
N ALA A 145 7.99 -6.99 1.87
CA ALA A 145 9.40 -6.63 1.73
C ALA A 145 10.07 -6.23 3.05
N ALA A 146 9.29 -5.88 4.07
CA ALA A 146 9.77 -5.45 5.38
C ALA A 146 9.78 -6.57 6.42
N GLN A 147 9.32 -7.78 6.11
CA GLN A 147 9.04 -8.86 7.08
C GLN A 147 10.16 -9.03 8.13
N TRP A 148 11.39 -9.26 7.69
CA TRP A 148 12.49 -9.59 8.60
C TRP A 148 13.02 -8.37 9.35
N HIS A 149 13.04 -7.22 8.70
CA HIS A 149 13.37 -5.94 9.33
C HIS A 149 12.37 -5.62 10.44
N ASP A 150 11.09 -5.74 10.16
CA ASP A 150 10.04 -5.40 11.09
C ASP A 150 9.88 -6.45 12.19
N TRP A 151 10.13 -7.73 11.88
CA TRP A 151 10.23 -8.77 12.89
C TRP A 151 11.30 -8.47 13.94
N ASP A 152 12.49 -8.02 13.52
CA ASP A 152 13.57 -7.64 14.45
C ASP A 152 13.15 -6.48 15.37
N ILE A 153 12.33 -5.56 14.86
CA ILE A 153 11.79 -4.44 15.67
C ILE A 153 10.74 -4.96 16.66
N VAL A 154 9.76 -5.72 16.18
CA VAL A 154 8.59 -6.12 16.96
C VAL A 154 8.93 -7.18 17.99
N ASN A 155 9.83 -8.11 17.66
CA ASN A 155 10.25 -9.18 18.57
C ASN A 155 10.98 -8.66 19.84
N LYS A 156 11.47 -7.42 19.82
CA LYS A 156 12.01 -6.73 21.02
C LYS A 156 10.95 -6.46 22.11
N ALA A 157 9.67 -6.61 21.78
CA ALA A 157 8.60 -6.56 22.78
C ALA A 157 8.54 -7.83 23.63
N SER A 158 9.08 -8.95 23.13
CA SER A 158 9.00 -10.26 23.79
C SER A 158 9.62 -10.22 25.20
N SER A 159 8.87 -10.66 26.20
CA SER A 159 9.26 -10.72 27.61
C SER A 159 8.44 -11.81 28.32
N GLU A 160 8.63 -11.98 29.62
CA GLU A 160 7.81 -12.92 30.42
C GLU A 160 6.31 -12.63 30.35
N ASN A 161 5.93 -11.35 30.17
CA ASN A 161 4.54 -10.91 30.18
C ASN A 161 3.99 -10.59 28.77
N ILE A 162 4.83 -10.57 27.73
CA ILE A 162 4.44 -10.23 26.35
C ILE A 162 4.88 -11.33 25.42
N SER A 163 3.93 -11.96 24.74
CA SER A 163 4.19 -12.89 23.66
C SER A 163 4.15 -12.17 22.30
N VAL A 164 5.08 -12.51 21.43
CA VAL A 164 5.15 -12.02 20.02
C VAL A 164 5.18 -13.22 19.10
N THR A 165 4.28 -13.27 18.13
CA THR A 165 4.16 -14.37 17.18
C THR A 165 4.14 -13.87 15.74
N ASP A 166 5.01 -14.44 14.88
CA ASP A 166 4.95 -14.24 13.44
C ASP A 166 3.92 -15.19 12.82
N ASN A 167 2.79 -14.65 12.40
CA ASN A 167 1.69 -15.36 11.74
C ASN A 167 1.66 -15.17 10.22
N THR A 168 2.71 -14.61 9.62
CA THR A 168 2.80 -14.31 8.19
C THR A 168 2.53 -15.52 7.29
N LYS A 169 2.95 -16.72 7.70
CA LYS A 169 2.74 -17.95 6.92
C LYS A 169 1.38 -18.60 7.16
N ASN A 170 0.70 -18.25 8.24
CA ASN A 170 -0.56 -18.89 8.66
C ASN A 170 -1.80 -18.14 8.19
N ILE A 171 -1.67 -16.84 7.96
CA ILE A 171 -2.78 -15.95 7.58
C ILE A 171 -2.44 -15.29 6.24
N SER A 172 -3.38 -15.31 5.32
CA SER A 172 -3.27 -14.60 4.04
C SER A 172 -4.43 -13.64 3.86
N THR A 173 -4.36 -12.80 2.83
CA THR A 173 -5.25 -11.66 2.64
C THR A 173 -5.83 -11.65 1.23
N LEU A 174 -7.16 -11.49 1.13
CA LEU A 174 -7.85 -11.11 -0.08
C LEU A 174 -8.36 -9.68 0.06
N ILE A 175 -8.12 -8.85 -0.96
CA ILE A 175 -8.68 -7.49 -1.04
C ILE A 175 -9.93 -7.56 -1.91
N VAL A 176 -11.04 -7.00 -1.41
CA VAL A 176 -12.29 -6.82 -2.17
C VAL A 176 -12.60 -5.34 -2.16
N THR A 177 -12.56 -4.68 -3.32
CA THR A 177 -12.66 -3.21 -3.38
C THR A 177 -13.44 -2.74 -4.60
N GLY A 178 -14.14 -1.62 -4.44
CA GLY A 178 -15.01 -0.99 -5.43
C GLY A 178 -16.39 -0.69 -4.85
N PRO A 179 -17.19 0.16 -5.51
CA PRO A 179 -18.48 0.62 -4.99
C PRO A 179 -19.47 -0.51 -4.71
N LYS A 180 -19.40 -1.62 -5.44
CA LYS A 180 -20.29 -2.79 -5.25
C LYS A 180 -19.68 -3.86 -4.32
N SER A 181 -18.59 -3.57 -3.62
CA SER A 181 -17.92 -4.55 -2.75
C SER A 181 -18.77 -4.98 -1.56
N ARG A 182 -19.57 -4.06 -1.00
CA ARG A 182 -20.51 -4.36 0.09
C ARG A 182 -21.61 -5.31 -0.36
N ASP A 183 -22.24 -5.03 -1.50
CA ASP A 183 -23.30 -5.85 -2.07
C ASP A 183 -22.80 -7.24 -2.43
N LEU A 184 -21.58 -7.33 -2.97
CA LEU A 184 -20.94 -8.61 -3.24
C LEU A 184 -20.76 -9.42 -1.96
N LEU A 185 -20.17 -8.84 -0.91
CA LEU A 185 -19.94 -9.54 0.36
C LEU A 185 -21.25 -10.02 0.98
N GLN A 186 -22.32 -9.21 0.92
CA GLN A 186 -23.65 -9.62 1.35
C GLN A 186 -24.19 -10.79 0.52
N LYS A 187 -24.08 -10.71 -0.81
CA LYS A 187 -24.53 -11.73 -1.76
C LYS A 187 -23.87 -13.07 -1.52
N ILE A 188 -22.57 -13.10 -1.22
CA ILE A 188 -21.82 -14.36 -0.96
C ILE A 188 -21.88 -14.82 0.48
N GLY A 189 -22.77 -14.26 1.30
CA GLY A 189 -23.05 -14.72 2.65
C GLY A 189 -22.01 -14.29 3.69
N ALA A 190 -21.60 -13.03 3.67
CA ALA A 190 -20.81 -12.49 4.75
C ALA A 190 -21.67 -12.34 6.03
N GLU A 191 -21.27 -13.01 7.09
CA GLU A 191 -21.81 -12.89 8.45
C GLU A 191 -21.00 -11.79 9.18
N ALA A 192 -21.32 -10.53 8.88
CA ALA A 192 -20.56 -9.36 9.31
C ALA A 192 -21.42 -8.09 9.31
N ASP A 193 -21.06 -7.10 10.12
CA ASP A 193 -21.56 -5.74 9.93
C ASP A 193 -20.80 -5.08 8.76
N LEU A 194 -21.46 -4.96 7.62
CA LEU A 194 -20.88 -4.34 6.42
C LEU A 194 -21.01 -2.81 6.41
N HIS A 195 -21.59 -2.19 7.45
CA HIS A 195 -21.68 -0.74 7.66
C HIS A 195 -20.68 -0.21 8.68
N LEU A 196 -19.71 -1.03 9.09
CA LEU A 196 -18.62 -0.60 9.95
C LEU A 196 -17.98 0.71 9.48
N PRO A 197 -17.65 1.62 10.41
CA PRO A 197 -16.91 2.83 10.06
C PRO A 197 -15.56 2.52 9.41
N TRP A 198 -15.09 3.44 8.57
CA TRP A 198 -13.73 3.41 8.03
C TRP A 198 -12.69 3.20 9.15
N LEU A 199 -11.68 2.37 8.88
CA LEU A 199 -10.64 1.94 9.85
C LEU A 199 -11.21 1.17 11.05
N SER A 200 -12.22 0.34 10.83
CA SER A 200 -12.72 -0.65 11.79
C SER A 200 -12.41 -2.07 11.33
N HIS A 201 -12.44 -2.99 12.26
CA HIS A 201 -12.30 -4.42 12.01
C HIS A 201 -13.23 -5.23 12.87
N GLN A 202 -13.54 -6.43 12.44
CA GLN A 202 -14.33 -7.40 13.21
C GLN A 202 -13.92 -8.83 12.87
N LYS A 203 -14.20 -9.75 13.80
CA LYS A 203 -14.28 -11.18 13.49
C LYS A 203 -15.55 -11.41 12.69
N ALA A 204 -15.45 -12.18 11.64
CA ALA A 204 -16.55 -12.43 10.70
C ALA A 204 -16.45 -13.82 10.11
N LYS A 205 -17.46 -14.20 9.33
CA LYS A 205 -17.35 -15.29 8.37
C LYS A 205 -17.73 -14.78 6.98
N VAL A 206 -17.00 -15.23 5.98
CA VAL A 206 -17.35 -15.00 4.57
C VAL A 206 -17.45 -16.37 3.92
N CYS A 207 -18.57 -16.66 3.26
CA CYS A 207 -18.87 -17.99 2.73
C CYS A 207 -18.67 -19.12 3.78
N GLY A 208 -19.09 -18.87 5.03
CA GLY A 208 -18.91 -19.78 6.17
C GLY A 208 -17.46 -19.94 6.67
N LYS A 209 -16.46 -19.27 6.06
CA LYS A 209 -15.06 -19.33 6.47
C LYS A 209 -14.72 -18.24 7.49
N PRO A 210 -14.17 -18.59 8.68
CA PRO A 210 -13.77 -17.61 9.67
C PRO A 210 -12.69 -16.67 9.12
N CYS A 211 -12.83 -15.37 9.38
CA CYS A 211 -11.88 -14.35 8.97
C CYS A 211 -11.87 -13.14 9.94
N HIS A 212 -10.88 -12.29 9.79
CA HIS A 212 -10.91 -10.92 10.23
C HIS A 212 -11.23 -10.04 9.03
N LEU A 213 -12.35 -9.33 9.08
CA LEU A 213 -12.78 -8.40 8.07
C LEU A 213 -12.38 -6.99 8.49
N MET A 214 -11.64 -6.29 7.65
CA MET A 214 -11.15 -4.94 7.91
C MET A 214 -11.69 -3.97 6.87
N ARG A 215 -12.21 -2.83 7.32
CA ARG A 215 -12.75 -1.76 6.49
C ARG A 215 -11.62 -0.80 6.10
N VAL A 216 -10.81 -1.19 5.13
CA VAL A 216 -9.65 -0.44 4.63
C VAL A 216 -9.53 -0.59 3.12
N SER A 217 -8.82 0.35 2.46
CA SER A 217 -8.55 0.25 1.03
C SER A 217 -7.28 1.03 0.66
N PHE A 218 -6.35 0.36 0.03
CA PHE A 218 -5.18 0.98 -0.59
C PHE A 218 -5.47 1.41 -2.04
N ALA A 219 -6.55 0.92 -2.64
CA ALA A 219 -7.02 1.33 -3.97
C ALA A 219 -7.76 2.68 -3.97
N GLY A 220 -8.19 3.18 -2.81
CA GLY A 220 -8.88 4.46 -2.68
C GLY A 220 -10.36 4.44 -3.04
N GLU A 221 -10.97 3.26 -3.08
CA GLU A 221 -12.41 3.05 -3.21
C GLU A 221 -12.95 2.40 -1.93
N LEU A 222 -14.28 2.22 -1.82
CA LEU A 222 -14.87 1.36 -0.80
C LEU A 222 -14.15 0.01 -0.83
N GLY A 223 -13.63 -0.46 0.30
CA GLY A 223 -12.79 -1.65 0.28
C GLY A 223 -12.75 -2.41 1.60
N TRP A 224 -12.38 -3.67 1.46
CA TRP A 224 -12.30 -4.65 2.53
C TRP A 224 -11.06 -5.50 2.35
N GLU A 225 -10.38 -5.77 3.46
CA GLU A 225 -9.37 -6.82 3.55
C GLU A 225 -9.93 -8.00 4.34
N ILE A 226 -9.90 -9.18 3.73
CA ILE A 226 -10.33 -10.43 4.34
C ILE A 226 -9.08 -11.19 4.74
N HIS A 227 -8.73 -11.12 6.01
CA HIS A 227 -7.59 -11.85 6.59
C HIS A 227 -8.07 -13.18 7.16
N THR A 228 -7.60 -14.28 6.62
CA THR A 228 -8.04 -15.63 6.99
C THR A 228 -6.88 -16.62 6.96
N LYS A 229 -7.10 -17.81 7.53
CA LYS A 229 -6.14 -18.90 7.43
C LYS A 229 -5.85 -19.24 5.98
N VAL A 230 -4.61 -19.54 5.64
CA VAL A 230 -4.17 -19.82 4.27
C VAL A 230 -5.00 -20.91 3.59
N GLU A 231 -5.44 -21.92 4.35
CA GLU A 231 -6.29 -23.03 3.86
C GLU A 231 -7.65 -22.58 3.29
N ASN A 232 -8.16 -21.42 3.68
CA ASN A 232 -9.44 -20.87 3.23
C ASN A 232 -9.34 -20.05 1.93
N ILE A 233 -8.15 -19.60 1.56
CA ILE A 233 -7.94 -18.61 0.49
C ILE A 233 -8.44 -19.10 -0.86
N SER A 234 -8.12 -20.35 -1.24
CA SER A 234 -8.53 -20.91 -2.54
C SER A 234 -10.05 -20.95 -2.70
N ALA A 235 -10.75 -21.39 -1.66
CA ALA A 235 -12.21 -21.45 -1.68
C ALA A 235 -12.82 -20.04 -1.70
N LEU A 236 -12.34 -19.13 -0.86
CA LEU A 236 -12.84 -17.75 -0.81
C LEU A 236 -12.59 -16.99 -2.11
N TYR A 237 -11.41 -17.12 -2.71
CA TYR A 237 -11.11 -16.49 -3.99
C TYR A 237 -12.09 -16.96 -5.09
N LYS A 238 -12.38 -18.27 -5.12
CA LYS A 238 -13.36 -18.83 -6.03
C LYS A 238 -14.75 -18.21 -5.81
N GLU A 239 -15.28 -18.26 -4.60
CA GLU A 239 -16.61 -17.74 -4.27
C GLU A 239 -16.73 -16.22 -4.58
N ILE A 240 -15.70 -15.45 -4.27
CA ILE A 240 -15.67 -14.00 -4.54
C ILE A 240 -15.68 -13.75 -6.06
N THR A 241 -14.88 -14.48 -6.84
CA THR A 241 -14.85 -14.32 -8.30
C THR A 241 -16.13 -14.83 -8.97
N ASP A 242 -16.69 -15.95 -8.51
CA ASP A 242 -17.96 -16.49 -9.01
C ASP A 242 -19.15 -15.57 -8.61
N GLY A 243 -19.01 -14.86 -7.49
CA GLY A 243 -19.94 -13.82 -7.05
C GLY A 243 -20.00 -12.61 -7.98
N GLY A 244 -18.97 -12.40 -8.80
CA GLY A 244 -18.89 -11.34 -9.81
C GLY A 244 -17.73 -10.37 -9.64
N ALA A 245 -16.85 -10.53 -8.63
CA ALA A 245 -15.66 -9.72 -8.53
C ALA A 245 -14.70 -9.95 -9.69
N LYS A 246 -14.15 -8.88 -10.25
CA LYS A 246 -13.15 -8.95 -11.31
C LYS A 246 -11.77 -9.08 -10.68
N PRO A 247 -10.96 -10.07 -11.06
CA PRO A 247 -9.56 -10.11 -10.66
C PRO A 247 -8.82 -8.84 -11.14
N PHE A 248 -7.96 -8.30 -10.30
CA PHE A 248 -7.05 -7.23 -10.68
C PHE A 248 -5.65 -7.47 -10.08
N GLY A 249 -4.62 -6.92 -10.72
CA GLY A 249 -3.24 -7.18 -10.38
C GLY A 249 -2.54 -6.03 -9.66
N MET A 250 -1.27 -6.26 -9.34
CA MET A 250 -0.40 -5.30 -8.63
C MET A 250 -0.18 -4.01 -9.43
N TRP A 251 -0.20 -4.09 -10.78
CA TRP A 251 0.00 -2.90 -11.61
C TRP A 251 -1.23 -2.00 -11.61
N ALA A 252 -2.43 -2.58 -11.63
CA ALA A 252 -3.66 -1.82 -11.40
C ALA A 252 -3.68 -1.23 -9.98
N LEU A 253 -3.31 -1.99 -8.94
CA LEU A 253 -3.20 -1.48 -7.58
C LEU A 253 -2.22 -0.30 -7.49
N ASN A 254 -1.07 -0.37 -8.19
CA ASN A 254 -0.09 0.73 -8.22
C ASN A 254 -0.66 1.99 -8.89
N SER A 255 -1.39 1.85 -9.99
CA SER A 255 -2.10 2.97 -10.62
C SER A 255 -3.12 3.60 -9.67
N LEU A 256 -3.96 2.77 -9.05
CA LEU A 256 -5.02 3.21 -8.14
C LEU A 256 -4.48 3.92 -6.89
N ARG A 257 -3.42 3.38 -6.26
CA ARG A 257 -2.85 3.96 -5.04
C ARG A 257 -2.12 5.29 -5.31
N ILE A 258 -1.43 5.40 -6.48
CA ILE A 258 -0.66 6.62 -6.80
C ILE A 258 -1.59 7.81 -7.03
N GLU A 259 -2.76 7.59 -7.62
CA GLU A 259 -3.81 8.61 -7.79
C GLU A 259 -4.34 9.14 -6.44
N LYS A 260 -4.23 8.34 -5.38
CA LYS A 260 -4.53 8.71 -3.98
C LYS A 260 -3.33 9.32 -3.25
N GLY A 261 -2.15 9.37 -3.87
CA GLY A 261 -0.91 9.76 -3.22
C GLY A 261 -0.53 8.83 -2.05
N TYR A 262 -1.03 7.58 -2.06
CA TYR A 262 -0.69 6.60 -1.05
C TYR A 262 0.73 6.09 -1.27
N ARG A 263 1.50 6.10 -0.20
CA ARG A 263 2.93 5.83 -0.21
C ARG A 263 3.21 4.34 -0.14
N ALA A 264 4.14 3.86 -0.95
CA ALA A 264 4.62 2.49 -0.92
C ALA A 264 5.92 2.41 -0.10
N TRP A 265 6.03 1.36 0.73
CA TRP A 265 7.25 1.10 1.48
C TRP A 265 8.42 0.82 0.54
N LYS A 266 9.62 1.30 0.87
CA LYS A 266 10.86 1.30 0.09
C LYS A 266 10.93 2.31 -1.07
N GLY A 267 9.81 2.62 -1.73
CA GLY A 267 9.76 3.66 -2.74
C GLY A 267 9.54 5.04 -2.08
N ASP A 268 8.32 5.27 -1.65
CA ASP A 268 7.89 6.57 -1.14
C ASP A 268 8.22 6.76 0.35
N LEU A 269 8.34 5.67 1.11
CA LEU A 269 8.72 5.64 2.52
C LEU A 269 9.97 4.81 2.71
N SER A 270 10.99 5.42 3.27
CA SER A 270 12.27 4.78 3.60
C SER A 270 12.91 5.43 4.83
N THR A 271 14.01 4.85 5.28
CA THR A 271 14.83 5.39 6.37
C THR A 271 15.59 6.68 5.99
N ASP A 272 15.46 7.15 4.74
CA ASP A 272 16.12 8.37 4.25
C ASP A 272 15.35 9.64 4.59
N TYR A 273 14.07 9.51 4.97
CA TYR A 273 13.16 10.64 5.21
C TYR A 273 12.67 10.68 6.65
N SER A 274 12.41 11.89 7.16
CA SER A 274 11.65 12.05 8.39
C SER A 274 10.15 11.92 8.14
N LEU A 275 9.38 11.73 9.21
CA LEU A 275 7.92 11.74 9.12
C LEU A 275 7.38 13.08 8.60
N GLN A 276 8.03 14.19 8.93
CA GLN A 276 7.61 15.50 8.48
C GLN A 276 7.94 15.72 7.00
N GLU A 277 9.15 15.37 6.56
CA GLU A 277 9.55 15.38 5.14
C GLU A 277 8.63 14.53 4.28
N ALA A 278 8.20 13.37 4.77
CA ALA A 278 7.27 12.47 4.09
C ALA A 278 5.80 12.97 4.09
N GLY A 279 5.51 14.17 4.62
CA GLY A 279 4.15 14.71 4.69
C GLY A 279 3.23 13.96 5.65
N LEU A 280 3.79 13.37 6.69
CA LEU A 280 3.10 12.52 7.68
C LEU A 280 2.95 13.19 9.04
N SER A 281 3.11 14.52 9.13
CA SER A 281 3.04 15.28 10.38
C SER A 281 1.74 15.06 11.17
N ARG A 282 0.62 14.80 10.48
CA ARG A 282 -0.68 14.49 11.10
C ARG A 282 -0.68 13.21 11.95
N PHE A 283 0.28 12.32 11.72
CA PHE A 283 0.44 11.08 12.47
C PHE A 283 1.38 11.21 13.68
N ILE A 284 1.97 12.39 13.90
CA ILE A 284 2.86 12.66 15.03
C ILE A 284 2.05 13.31 16.15
N LYS A 285 2.07 12.72 17.35
CA LYS A 285 1.45 13.25 18.56
C LYS A 285 2.55 13.76 19.50
N PHE A 286 2.96 15.02 19.31
CA PHE A 286 3.98 15.64 20.16
C PHE A 286 3.52 15.87 21.60
N ASP A 287 2.22 15.99 21.82
CA ASP A 287 1.56 16.29 23.10
C ASP A 287 1.16 15.04 23.90
N LYS A 288 1.44 13.82 23.41
CA LYS A 288 1.16 12.61 24.18
C LYS A 288 2.09 12.48 25.38
N GLU A 289 1.61 11.87 26.46
CA GLU A 289 2.35 11.68 27.70
C GLU A 289 3.60 10.81 27.51
N GLU A 290 3.44 9.72 26.76
CA GLU A 290 4.54 8.81 26.51
C GLU A 290 5.55 9.43 25.55
N ASN A 291 6.82 9.36 25.93
CA ASN A 291 7.89 9.68 25.00
C ASN A 291 8.02 8.56 23.94
N PHE A 292 8.38 8.92 22.72
CA PHE A 292 8.67 7.95 21.66
C PHE A 292 10.03 8.22 21.03
N LEU A 293 10.61 7.16 20.48
CA LEU A 293 11.92 7.25 19.86
C LEU A 293 11.91 8.26 18.71
N GLY A 294 12.83 9.24 18.75
CA GLY A 294 12.92 10.28 17.72
C GLY A 294 12.09 11.54 17.97
N LYS A 295 11.26 11.61 19.04
CA LYS A 295 10.41 12.77 19.33
C LYS A 295 11.22 14.07 19.38
N ALA A 296 12.33 14.11 20.14
CA ALA A 296 13.17 15.30 20.26
C ALA A 296 13.76 15.75 18.91
N ALA A 297 14.20 14.83 18.07
CA ALA A 297 14.70 15.16 16.74
C ALA A 297 13.62 15.75 15.82
N LEU A 298 12.39 15.19 15.87
CA LEU A 298 11.25 15.72 15.13
C LEU A 298 10.79 17.09 15.65
N GLU A 299 10.89 17.35 16.95
CA GLU A 299 10.62 18.68 17.53
C GLU A 299 11.63 19.74 17.05
N ILE A 300 12.93 19.40 17.03
CA ILE A 300 13.97 20.26 16.48
C ILE A 300 13.72 20.51 14.98
N GLU A 301 13.40 19.47 14.23
CA GLU A 301 13.11 19.61 12.80
C GLU A 301 11.89 20.51 12.56
N ARG A 302 10.82 20.37 13.34
CA ARG A 302 9.65 21.26 13.28
C ARG A 302 9.98 22.72 13.50
N GLN A 303 10.90 23.01 14.45
CA GLN A 303 11.32 24.39 14.75
C GLN A 303 12.18 25.02 13.65
N ARG A 304 13.12 24.23 13.07
CA ARG A 304 14.01 24.73 12.00
C ARG A 304 13.40 24.68 10.60
N GLY A 305 12.30 23.96 10.41
CA GLY A 305 11.71 23.63 9.12
C GLY A 305 12.36 22.39 8.47
N ILE A 306 11.59 21.75 7.57
CA ILE A 306 12.05 20.61 6.76
C ILE A 306 12.85 21.12 5.56
N LYS A 307 13.79 20.29 5.08
CA LYS A 307 14.61 20.61 3.90
C LYS A 307 14.03 20.03 2.61
N LYS A 308 13.38 18.89 2.72
CA LYS A 308 12.69 18.19 1.61
C LYS A 308 11.22 18.04 1.97
N GLN A 309 10.38 17.92 0.96
CA GLN A 309 8.94 17.65 1.15
C GLN A 309 8.44 16.69 0.09
N PHE A 310 7.65 15.74 0.54
CA PHE A 310 6.92 14.83 -0.32
C PHE A 310 5.82 15.57 -1.09
N VAL A 311 5.78 15.38 -2.40
CA VAL A 311 4.81 16.00 -3.30
C VAL A 311 4.22 14.99 -4.27
N THR A 312 3.04 15.33 -4.80
CA THR A 312 2.43 14.68 -5.96
C THR A 312 2.61 15.58 -7.17
N LEU A 313 3.04 15.02 -8.29
CA LEU A 313 3.31 15.70 -9.54
C LEU A 313 2.39 15.16 -10.64
N ILE A 314 1.84 16.02 -11.47
CA ILE A 314 1.34 15.65 -12.79
C ILE A 314 2.44 15.96 -13.79
N VAL A 315 2.84 14.94 -14.55
CA VAL A 315 3.96 14.99 -15.50
C VAL A 315 3.43 14.97 -16.91
N SER A 316 3.91 15.89 -17.76
CA SER A 316 3.65 15.89 -19.20
C SER A 316 4.52 14.83 -19.91
N ALA A 317 4.45 13.59 -19.41
CA ALA A 317 5.23 12.47 -19.92
C ALA A 317 4.70 12.01 -21.29
N GLY A 318 5.61 11.56 -22.15
CA GLY A 318 5.29 10.94 -23.42
C GLY A 318 4.85 9.47 -23.23
N GLU A 319 5.57 8.55 -23.86
CA GLU A 319 5.26 7.12 -23.83
C GLU A 319 5.65 6.39 -22.53
N CYS A 320 6.51 7.01 -21.70
CA CYS A 320 7.03 6.42 -20.47
C CYS A 320 6.64 7.29 -19.26
N ASP A 321 6.11 6.67 -18.20
CA ASP A 321 5.92 7.34 -16.92
C ASP A 321 7.24 7.41 -16.14
N ALA A 322 7.35 8.34 -15.21
CA ALA A 322 8.58 8.57 -14.46
C ALA A 322 8.98 7.33 -13.64
N PRO A 323 10.16 6.74 -13.87
CA PRO A 323 10.67 5.67 -13.02
C PRO A 323 10.98 6.15 -11.59
N TYR A 324 11.15 5.20 -10.67
CA TYR A 324 11.77 5.44 -9.38
C TYR A 324 13.16 6.06 -9.55
N MET A 325 13.50 7.07 -8.73
CA MET A 325 14.78 7.80 -8.76
C MET A 325 15.02 8.64 -10.04
N SER A 326 13.96 9.02 -10.77
CA SER A 326 14.08 10.05 -11.81
C SER A 326 14.43 11.39 -11.20
N THR A 327 15.42 12.08 -11.79
CA THR A 327 15.89 13.37 -11.27
C THR A 327 14.86 14.47 -11.50
N LEU A 328 14.62 15.28 -10.49
CA LEU A 328 13.79 16.48 -10.57
C LEU A 328 14.67 17.73 -10.73
N TRP A 329 14.33 18.58 -11.70
CA TRP A 329 15.09 19.74 -12.08
C TRP A 329 14.27 21.02 -11.97
N LYS A 330 14.93 22.12 -11.60
CA LYS A 330 14.40 23.49 -11.68
C LYS A 330 15.55 24.44 -12.03
N ASP A 331 15.39 25.24 -13.08
CA ASP A 331 16.37 26.24 -13.54
C ASP A 331 17.78 25.64 -13.69
N GLY A 332 17.89 24.44 -14.26
CA GLY A 332 19.14 23.71 -14.49
C GLY A 332 19.78 23.10 -13.23
N GLN A 333 19.12 23.17 -12.08
CA GLN A 333 19.60 22.57 -10.84
C GLN A 333 18.78 21.35 -10.43
N ILE A 334 19.45 20.34 -9.86
CA ILE A 334 18.78 19.20 -9.25
C ILE A 334 18.07 19.65 -7.96
N VAL A 335 16.78 19.40 -7.88
CA VAL A 335 15.94 19.83 -6.75
C VAL A 335 15.27 18.69 -6.00
N GLY A 336 15.40 17.47 -6.51
CA GLY A 336 14.82 16.28 -5.87
C GLY A 336 14.84 15.05 -6.77
N GLU A 337 14.01 14.10 -6.41
CA GLU A 337 13.90 12.79 -7.07
C GLU A 337 12.49 12.25 -6.99
N THR A 338 12.06 11.46 -7.97
CA THR A 338 10.80 10.73 -7.90
C THR A 338 10.95 9.49 -7.01
N THR A 339 9.90 9.18 -6.28
CA THR A 339 9.83 7.98 -5.43
C THR A 339 8.88 6.92 -5.99
N SER A 340 7.96 7.32 -6.87
CA SER A 340 7.05 6.47 -7.63
C SER A 340 6.57 7.20 -8.87
N GLY A 341 6.19 6.44 -9.91
CA GLY A 341 5.52 6.99 -11.08
C GLY A 341 4.66 5.94 -11.75
N ALA A 342 3.52 6.35 -12.27
CA ALA A 342 2.60 5.52 -13.03
C ALA A 342 1.55 6.35 -13.75
N TRP A 343 0.90 5.74 -14.74
CA TRP A 343 -0.32 6.29 -15.32
C TRP A 343 -1.52 6.08 -14.40
N GLY A 344 -2.22 7.16 -14.10
CA GLY A 344 -3.49 7.12 -13.38
C GLY A 344 -4.65 6.95 -14.36
N TYR A 345 -5.21 5.74 -14.43
CA TYR A 345 -6.29 5.45 -15.39
C TYR A 345 -7.61 6.14 -15.04
N ARG A 346 -7.89 6.39 -13.74
CA ARG A 346 -9.10 7.13 -13.31
C ARG A 346 -8.98 8.62 -13.58
N THR A 347 -7.77 9.16 -13.49
CA THR A 347 -7.46 10.59 -13.64
C THR A 347 -6.95 10.94 -15.03
N ASN A 348 -6.63 9.93 -15.87
CA ASN A 348 -6.08 10.08 -17.21
C ASN A 348 -4.84 10.99 -17.23
N ALA A 349 -3.91 10.77 -16.31
CA ALA A 349 -2.70 11.56 -16.13
C ALA A 349 -1.49 10.72 -15.79
N SER A 350 -0.30 11.12 -16.25
CA SER A 350 0.96 10.60 -15.74
C SER A 350 1.26 11.25 -14.39
N ILE A 351 1.36 10.44 -13.34
CA ILE A 351 1.52 10.89 -11.97
C ILE A 351 2.87 10.42 -11.46
N ALA A 352 3.62 11.30 -10.83
CA ALA A 352 4.78 10.94 -10.04
C ALA A 352 4.61 11.41 -8.59
N LEU A 353 5.10 10.59 -7.66
CA LEU A 353 5.35 10.98 -6.28
C LEU A 353 6.83 11.25 -6.14
N GLY A 354 7.22 12.21 -5.33
CA GLY A 354 8.63 12.54 -5.20
C GLY A 354 8.97 13.34 -3.96
N MET A 355 10.27 13.42 -3.68
CA MET A 355 10.85 14.29 -2.67
C MET A 355 11.54 15.46 -3.35
N ILE A 356 11.12 16.67 -3.00
CA ILE A 356 11.63 17.92 -3.59
C ILE A 356 12.11 18.85 -2.47
N ARG A 357 13.02 19.79 -2.78
CA ARG A 357 13.34 20.89 -1.87
C ARG A 357 12.06 21.57 -1.38
N SER A 358 12.00 21.82 -0.09
CA SER A 358 10.76 22.30 0.56
C SER A 358 10.29 23.68 0.08
N ASP A 359 11.22 24.55 -0.36
CA ASP A 359 10.92 25.86 -0.93
C ASP A 359 10.20 25.81 -2.29
N LEU A 360 10.27 24.67 -2.97
CA LEU A 360 9.61 24.42 -4.27
C LEU A 360 8.33 23.58 -4.16
N ALA A 361 7.93 23.17 -2.97
CA ALA A 361 6.82 22.24 -2.76
C ALA A 361 5.43 22.89 -2.82
N SER A 362 5.35 24.17 -3.12
CA SER A 362 4.06 24.88 -3.25
C SER A 362 3.28 24.42 -4.48
N ALA A 363 1.97 24.29 -4.32
CA ALA A 363 1.06 23.95 -5.42
C ALA A 363 1.22 24.89 -6.62
N GLY A 364 1.23 24.32 -7.82
CA GLY A 364 1.41 25.07 -9.07
C GLY A 364 2.87 25.34 -9.43
N THR A 365 3.84 24.96 -8.57
CA THR A 365 5.26 25.06 -8.92
C THR A 365 5.55 24.16 -10.12
N GLU A 366 6.11 24.73 -11.17
CA GLU A 366 6.57 24.02 -12.37
C GLU A 366 8.01 23.59 -12.18
N ILE A 367 8.28 22.33 -12.48
CA ILE A 367 9.59 21.68 -12.48
C ILE A 367 9.72 20.76 -13.68
N GLU A 368 10.87 20.15 -13.86
CA GLU A 368 11.09 19.14 -14.90
C GLU A 368 11.43 17.79 -14.25
N VAL A 369 10.92 16.71 -14.85
CA VAL A 369 11.28 15.33 -14.52
C VAL A 369 12.13 14.77 -15.66
N GLU A 370 13.31 14.24 -15.34
CA GLU A 370 14.15 13.59 -16.33
C GLU A 370 13.79 12.11 -16.45
N ILE A 371 13.29 11.71 -17.61
CA ILE A 371 12.91 10.34 -17.92
C ILE A 371 13.82 9.86 -19.05
N PHE A 372 14.76 8.97 -18.74
CA PHE A 372 15.72 8.39 -19.71
C PHE A 372 16.52 9.42 -20.52
N GLY A 373 16.85 10.56 -19.92
CA GLY A 373 17.63 11.62 -20.54
C GLY A 373 16.79 12.76 -21.14
N ASP A 374 15.49 12.58 -21.30
CA ASP A 374 14.57 13.62 -21.76
C ASP A 374 13.91 14.31 -20.57
N ARG A 375 13.80 15.63 -20.60
CA ARG A 375 13.14 16.43 -19.57
C ARG A 375 11.69 16.70 -19.93
N HIS A 376 10.80 16.40 -18.99
CA HIS A 376 9.37 16.56 -19.13
C HIS A 376 8.84 17.54 -18.09
N ASN A 377 8.00 18.47 -18.50
CA ASN A 377 7.37 19.40 -17.56
C ASN A 377 6.50 18.67 -16.55
N ALA A 378 6.55 19.11 -15.31
CA ALA A 378 5.74 18.59 -14.24
C ALA A 378 5.26 19.72 -13.32
N VAL A 379 4.08 19.55 -12.74
CA VAL A 379 3.46 20.55 -11.86
C VAL A 379 3.15 19.93 -10.51
N VAL A 380 3.61 20.60 -9.43
CA VAL A 380 3.30 20.23 -8.06
C VAL A 380 1.81 20.40 -7.79
N GLN A 381 1.15 19.38 -7.27
CA GLN A 381 -0.28 19.37 -6.99
C GLN A 381 -0.60 19.91 -5.60
N ALA A 382 -1.75 20.61 -5.47
CA ALA A 382 -2.23 21.14 -4.20
C ALA A 382 -2.61 20.04 -3.19
N ASN A 383 -3.14 18.92 -3.69
CA ASN A 383 -3.51 17.77 -2.90
C ASN A 383 -2.61 16.58 -3.23
N GLY A 384 -2.23 15.84 -2.19
CA GLY A 384 -1.53 14.55 -2.38
C GLY A 384 -2.39 13.54 -3.16
N SER A 385 -3.72 13.60 -2.97
CA SER A 385 -4.70 12.77 -3.67
C SER A 385 -5.31 13.55 -4.85
N ILE A 386 -5.15 13.04 -6.06
CA ILE A 386 -5.76 13.58 -7.28
C ILE A 386 -7.15 12.96 -7.47
N TRP A 387 -7.32 11.69 -7.13
CA TRP A 387 -8.59 10.98 -7.17
C TRP A 387 -9.30 11.04 -5.81
N ASP A 388 -10.58 11.40 -5.80
CA ASP A 388 -11.42 11.45 -4.60
C ASP A 388 -10.74 12.13 -3.39
N PRO A 389 -10.32 13.41 -3.53
CA PRO A 389 -9.50 14.09 -2.51
C PRO A 389 -10.25 14.25 -1.17
N LEU A 390 -11.58 14.22 -1.17
CA LEU A 390 -12.41 14.29 0.03
C LEU A 390 -12.69 12.92 0.66
N ASN A 391 -12.25 11.84 0.03
CA ASN A 391 -12.46 10.46 0.47
C ASN A 391 -13.94 10.04 0.57
N GLU A 392 -14.81 10.59 -0.29
CA GLU A 392 -16.22 10.26 -0.33
C GLU A 392 -16.44 8.81 -0.78
N ARG A 393 -15.77 8.41 -1.88
CA ARG A 393 -15.81 7.04 -2.40
C ARG A 393 -15.17 6.04 -1.44
N LEU A 394 -14.06 6.41 -0.83
CA LEU A 394 -13.36 5.60 0.16
C LEU A 394 -14.21 5.31 1.40
N ARG A 395 -15.03 6.28 1.81
CA ARG A 395 -15.85 6.21 3.02
C ARG A 395 -17.30 5.82 2.78
N ALA A 396 -17.68 5.61 1.53
CA ALA A 396 -19.04 5.26 1.12
C ALA A 396 -19.66 4.07 1.88
#